data_20b13895d0ae18b5b0017b7b8a9c6eff
#
_entry.id   20b13895d0ae18b5b0017b7b8a9c6eff
#
_cell.length_a   1.000
_cell.length_b   1.000
_cell.length_c   1.000
_cell.angle_alpha   90.00
_cell.angle_beta   90.00
_cell.angle_gamma   90.00
#
_symmetry.space_group_name_H-M   'P 1'
#
loop_
_entity.id
_entity.type
_entity.pdbx_description
1 polymer ?
#
loop_
_entity_poly.entity_id
_entity_poly.type
_entity_poly.pdbx_seq_one_letter_code
_entity_poly.pdbx_strand_id
1 'polypeptide(L)'
;VSIFLNEMGNLFAKKTLQTIIYLPHFMSWAVVASIFSLFLSPSSTGLVNGLLRDWGILAPDAKGIYFLASTAWWRPIFYIINIWKETGWGTIIFLATLAGINPELYEAADIDGATRMQKMRYVTLPALANTIITVLILNLAKVMNMFESVFVLYNNAVYSVSDVISTYIYRQTFAIALPNYGYSTAVGLFKSLVGCVLVLICNWASKKTRGRGIV
;
A
#
# COMPACT_ATOMS: atom_id res chain seq x y z
N VAL A 1 -3.35 -10.30 7.32
CA VAL A 1 -2.93 -9.73 8.63
C VAL A 1 -4.12 -9.63 9.57
N SER A 2 -5.20 -8.91 9.25
CA SER A 2 -6.36 -8.69 10.13
C SER A 2 -7.01 -9.99 10.63
N ILE A 3 -7.25 -10.95 9.75
CA ILE A 3 -7.81 -12.27 10.14
C ILE A 3 -6.87 -12.98 11.11
N PHE A 4 -5.56 -13.01 10.81
CA PHE A 4 -4.57 -13.62 11.70
C PHE A 4 -4.56 -12.96 13.09
N LEU A 5 -4.56 -11.63 13.16
CA LEU A 5 -4.65 -10.90 14.42
C LEU A 5 -5.97 -11.16 15.17
N ASN A 6 -7.08 -11.35 14.45
CA ASN A 6 -8.37 -11.67 15.07
C ASN A 6 -8.39 -13.03 15.71
N GLU A 7 -7.72 -14.01 15.12
CA GLU A 7 -7.61 -15.41 15.60
C GLU A 7 -6.63 -15.58 16.79
N MET A 8 -5.83 -14.55 17.09
CA MET A 8 -4.85 -14.62 18.19
C MET A 8 -5.55 -14.59 19.56
N GLY A 9 -5.37 -15.65 20.34
CA GLY A 9 -5.91 -15.74 21.70
C GLY A 9 -5.10 -14.97 22.75
N ASN A 10 -3.79 -14.74 22.52
CA ASN A 10 -2.96 -13.99 23.46
C ASN A 10 -3.12 -12.48 23.23
N LEU A 11 -3.84 -11.80 24.13
CA LEU A 11 -4.14 -10.37 24.04
C LEU A 11 -2.88 -9.48 24.07
N PHE A 12 -1.85 -9.84 24.83
CA PHE A 12 -0.62 -9.08 24.89
C PHE A 12 0.12 -9.13 23.57
N ALA A 13 0.34 -10.34 23.03
CA ALA A 13 0.98 -10.53 21.72
C ALA A 13 0.18 -9.83 20.60
N LYS A 14 -1.16 -9.92 20.62
CA LYS A 14 -2.05 -9.25 19.68
C LYS A 14 -1.84 -7.74 19.69
N LYS A 15 -1.88 -7.09 20.86
CA LYS A 15 -1.68 -5.64 21.01
C LYS A 15 -0.29 -5.21 20.56
N THR A 16 0.75 -5.95 20.94
CA THR A 16 2.13 -5.66 20.53
C THR A 16 2.30 -5.72 19.01
N LEU A 17 1.82 -6.79 18.38
CA LEU A 17 1.88 -6.92 16.93
C LEU A 17 1.06 -5.84 16.23
N GLN A 18 -0.11 -5.49 16.73
CA GLN A 18 -0.90 -4.38 16.22
C GLN A 18 -0.10 -3.07 16.23
N THR A 19 0.53 -2.74 17.35
CA THR A 19 1.35 -1.51 17.49
C THR A 19 2.50 -1.51 16.48
N ILE A 20 3.23 -2.62 16.33
CA ILE A 20 4.34 -2.74 15.38
C ILE A 20 3.87 -2.57 13.93
N ILE A 21 2.73 -3.18 13.58
CA ILE A 21 2.18 -3.13 12.21
C ILE A 21 1.59 -1.74 11.89
N TYR A 22 1.07 -1.03 12.90
CA TYR A 22 0.46 0.28 12.70
C TYR A 22 1.48 1.42 12.64
N LEU A 23 2.62 1.29 13.34
CA LEU A 23 3.65 2.31 13.46
C LEU A 23 4.10 2.91 12.11
N PRO A 24 4.39 2.10 11.05
CA PRO A 24 4.84 2.63 9.77
C PRO A 24 3.86 3.61 9.12
N HIS A 25 2.55 3.40 9.29
CA HIS A 25 1.53 4.28 8.70
C HIS A 25 1.62 5.72 9.21
N PHE A 26 1.98 5.91 10.49
CA PHE A 26 2.09 7.24 11.11
C PHE A 26 3.38 7.99 10.76
N MET A 27 4.34 7.34 10.12
CA MET A 27 5.57 7.97 9.66
C MET A 27 5.31 8.81 8.41
N SER A 28 5.94 9.99 8.31
CA SER A 28 5.92 10.77 7.06
C SER A 28 6.65 10.03 5.94
N TRP A 29 6.27 10.27 4.69
CA TRP A 29 6.95 9.69 3.54
C TRP A 29 8.42 10.11 3.46
N ALA A 30 8.77 11.32 3.92
CA ALA A 30 10.16 11.77 3.98
C ALA A 30 11.01 10.91 4.93
N VAL A 31 10.49 10.58 6.11
CA VAL A 31 11.16 9.70 7.08
C VAL A 31 11.29 8.29 6.52
N VAL A 32 10.21 7.75 5.93
CA VAL A 32 10.23 6.43 5.28
C VAL A 32 11.28 6.38 4.18
N ALA A 33 11.31 7.39 3.29
CA ALA A 33 12.29 7.46 2.22
C ALA A 33 13.73 7.52 2.75
N SER A 34 13.99 8.26 3.82
CA SER A 34 15.31 8.36 4.46
C SER A 34 15.76 7.01 5.02
N ILE A 35 14.88 6.29 5.72
CA ILE A 35 15.17 4.95 6.28
C ILE A 35 15.51 3.97 5.15
N PHE A 36 14.67 3.89 4.12
CA PHE A 36 14.89 2.96 3.02
C PHE A 36 16.08 3.35 2.14
N SER A 37 16.37 4.64 1.97
CA SER A 37 17.58 5.10 1.29
C SER A 37 18.85 4.66 2.02
N LEU A 38 18.84 4.67 3.35
CA LEU A 38 19.94 4.16 4.16
C LEU A 38 20.07 2.64 4.05
N PHE A 39 18.97 1.90 4.21
CA PHE A 39 18.97 0.44 4.15
C PHE A 39 19.38 -0.11 2.78
N LEU A 40 18.94 0.55 1.71
CA LEU A 40 19.17 0.17 0.32
C LEU A 40 20.41 0.84 -0.29
N SER A 41 21.20 1.56 0.52
CA SER A 41 22.41 2.22 0.07
C SER A 41 23.37 1.22 -0.59
N PRO A 42 24.02 1.59 -1.72
CA PRO A 42 25.03 0.76 -2.37
C PRO A 42 26.35 0.71 -1.59
N SER A 43 26.52 1.58 -0.60
CA SER A 43 27.74 1.63 0.22
C SER A 43 27.90 0.38 1.09
N SER A 44 29.09 0.19 1.66
CA SER A 44 29.36 -0.88 2.60
C SER A 44 28.50 -0.83 3.88
N THR A 45 27.94 0.35 4.19
CA THR A 45 27.05 0.58 5.32
C THR A 45 25.59 0.27 5.01
N GLY A 46 25.21 0.03 3.74
CA GLY A 46 23.87 -0.33 3.34
C GLY A 46 23.48 -1.72 3.83
N LEU A 47 22.45 -1.81 4.65
CA LEU A 47 22.05 -3.05 5.32
C LEU A 47 21.78 -4.18 4.31
N VAL A 48 21.02 -3.91 3.26
CA VAL A 48 20.64 -4.94 2.27
C VAL A 48 21.85 -5.40 1.46
N ASN A 49 22.69 -4.47 1.00
CA ASN A 49 23.94 -4.83 0.29
C ASN A 49 24.93 -5.56 1.20
N GLY A 50 24.98 -5.22 2.50
CA GLY A 50 25.75 -5.95 3.50
C GLY A 50 25.29 -7.40 3.63
N LEU A 51 24.00 -7.62 3.86
CA LEU A 51 23.43 -8.97 3.95
C LEU A 51 23.65 -9.80 2.68
N LEU A 52 23.55 -9.20 1.50
CA LEU A 52 23.81 -9.90 0.24
C LEU A 52 25.27 -10.35 0.11
N ARG A 53 26.22 -9.58 0.66
CA ARG A 53 27.63 -10.00 0.74
C ARG A 53 27.84 -11.11 1.76
N ASP A 54 27.26 -10.97 2.94
CA ASP A 54 27.38 -11.97 4.02
C ASP A 54 26.80 -13.33 3.60
N TRP A 55 25.76 -13.34 2.79
CA TRP A 55 25.18 -14.56 2.23
C TRP A 55 25.89 -15.08 0.97
N GLY A 56 26.94 -14.40 0.52
CA GLY A 56 27.71 -14.81 -0.65
C GLY A 56 26.99 -14.61 -2.00
N ILE A 57 25.87 -13.88 -2.02
CA ILE A 57 25.13 -13.55 -3.24
C ILE A 57 25.85 -12.46 -4.02
N LEU A 58 26.48 -11.53 -3.32
CA LEU A 58 27.29 -10.46 -3.89
C LEU A 58 28.74 -10.65 -3.47
N ALA A 59 29.67 -10.62 -4.43
CA ALA A 59 31.09 -10.75 -4.12
C ALA A 59 31.54 -9.59 -3.19
N PRO A 60 32.52 -9.83 -2.26
CA PRO A 60 32.92 -8.83 -1.28
C PRO A 60 33.44 -7.52 -1.89
N ASP A 61 34.07 -7.58 -3.02
CA ASP A 61 34.63 -6.46 -3.81
C ASP A 61 33.71 -5.94 -4.90
N ALA A 62 32.56 -6.59 -5.10
CA ALA A 62 31.56 -6.13 -6.07
C ALA A 62 30.95 -4.78 -5.66
N LYS A 63 30.65 -3.95 -6.67
CA LYS A 63 29.90 -2.71 -6.45
C LYS A 63 28.52 -3.04 -5.89
N GLY A 64 28.11 -2.30 -4.85
CA GLY A 64 26.78 -2.44 -4.28
C GLY A 64 25.68 -2.14 -5.30
N ILE A 65 24.55 -2.80 -5.15
CA ILE A 65 23.38 -2.60 -6.01
C ILE A 65 22.72 -1.27 -5.67
N TYR A 66 22.54 -0.40 -6.66
CA TYR A 66 21.82 0.87 -6.55
C TYR A 66 20.31 0.63 -6.69
N PHE A 67 19.70 0.04 -5.70
CA PHE A 67 18.29 -0.37 -5.73
C PHE A 67 17.32 0.76 -6.14
N LEU A 68 17.43 1.93 -5.51
CA LEU A 68 16.54 3.08 -5.80
C LEU A 68 16.89 3.84 -7.06
N ALA A 69 18.07 3.60 -7.66
CA ALA A 69 18.47 4.18 -8.94
C ALA A 69 18.41 3.18 -10.10
N SER A 70 17.97 1.95 -9.85
CA SER A 70 17.81 0.92 -10.86
C SER A 70 16.35 0.86 -11.36
N THR A 71 16.18 0.98 -12.67
CA THR A 71 14.86 0.86 -13.32
C THR A 71 14.20 -0.50 -13.10
N ALA A 72 14.98 -1.55 -12.93
CA ALA A 72 14.47 -2.91 -12.66
C ALA A 72 13.98 -3.06 -11.21
N TRP A 73 14.67 -2.45 -10.24
CA TRP A 73 14.41 -2.64 -8.82
C TRP A 73 13.47 -1.59 -8.22
N TRP A 74 13.38 -0.41 -8.81
CA TRP A 74 12.63 0.70 -8.22
C TRP A 74 11.15 0.36 -7.96
N ARG A 75 10.45 -0.19 -8.97
CA ARG A 75 9.02 -0.54 -8.82
C ARG A 75 8.76 -1.62 -7.78
N PRO A 76 9.45 -2.77 -7.80
CA PRO A 76 9.28 -3.78 -6.73
C PRO A 76 9.50 -3.20 -5.34
N ILE A 77 10.54 -2.42 -5.14
CA ILE A 77 10.86 -1.81 -3.85
C ILE A 77 9.79 -0.79 -3.45
N PHE A 78 9.36 0.06 -4.38
CA PHE A 78 8.28 1.00 -4.14
C PHE A 78 7.00 0.31 -3.67
N TYR A 79 6.62 -0.81 -4.29
CA TYR A 79 5.46 -1.60 -3.87
C TYR A 79 5.66 -2.20 -2.48
N ILE A 80 6.83 -2.74 -2.18
CA ILE A 80 7.14 -3.30 -0.85
C ILE A 80 7.03 -2.23 0.23
N ILE A 81 7.59 -1.04 -0.01
CA ILE A 81 7.53 0.09 0.93
C ILE A 81 6.07 0.53 1.15
N ASN A 82 5.29 0.65 0.07
CA ASN A 82 3.88 1.02 0.17
C ASN A 82 3.06 -0.02 0.94
N ILE A 83 3.22 -1.31 0.64
CA ILE A 83 2.54 -2.38 1.35
C ILE A 83 2.90 -2.35 2.83
N TRP A 84 4.18 -2.24 3.15
CA TRP A 84 4.65 -2.15 4.54
C TRP A 84 4.03 -0.97 5.29
N LYS A 85 4.01 0.21 4.67
CA LYS A 85 3.47 1.43 5.27
C LYS A 85 1.95 1.39 5.43
N GLU A 86 1.21 0.93 4.40
CA GLU A 86 -0.26 1.03 4.37
C GLU A 86 -0.97 -0.19 5.00
N THR A 87 -0.28 -1.30 5.22
CA THR A 87 -0.87 -2.52 5.80
C THR A 87 -1.51 -2.27 7.16
N GLY A 88 -0.90 -1.42 7.99
CA GLY A 88 -1.42 -1.11 9.31
C GLY A 88 -2.79 -0.46 9.27
N TRP A 89 -2.97 0.57 8.46
CA TRP A 89 -4.24 1.27 8.30
C TRP A 89 -5.36 0.35 7.77
N GLY A 90 -5.06 -0.41 6.73
CA GLY A 90 -6.00 -1.40 6.20
C GLY A 90 -6.39 -2.43 7.26
N THR A 91 -5.45 -2.87 8.08
CA THR A 91 -5.70 -3.84 9.15
C THR A 91 -6.70 -3.32 10.19
N ILE A 92 -6.63 -2.03 10.56
CA ILE A 92 -7.58 -1.41 11.51
C ILE A 92 -9.02 -1.49 10.97
N ILE A 93 -9.23 -1.12 9.71
CA ILE A 93 -10.55 -1.11 9.08
C ILE A 93 -11.15 -2.53 9.08
N PHE A 94 -10.36 -3.52 8.68
CA PHE A 94 -10.82 -4.91 8.66
C PHE A 94 -11.06 -5.49 10.06
N LEU A 95 -10.25 -5.13 11.06
CA LEU A 95 -10.46 -5.57 12.44
C LEU A 95 -11.74 -4.98 13.03
N ALA A 96 -12.06 -3.73 12.73
CA ALA A 96 -13.33 -3.11 13.14
C ALA A 96 -14.53 -3.86 12.55
N THR A 97 -14.45 -4.26 11.27
CA THR A 97 -15.52 -5.07 10.64
C THR A 97 -15.61 -6.47 11.27
N LEU A 98 -14.47 -7.12 11.53
CA LEU A 98 -14.43 -8.45 12.17
C LEU A 98 -15.05 -8.44 13.56
N ALA A 99 -14.79 -7.38 14.34
CA ALA A 99 -15.38 -7.22 15.67
C ALA A 99 -16.91 -7.01 15.65
N GLY A 100 -17.47 -6.60 14.51
CA GLY A 100 -18.91 -6.41 14.32
C GLY A 100 -19.65 -7.65 13.79
N ILE A 101 -18.96 -8.76 13.53
CA ILE A 101 -19.61 -10.01 13.09
C ILE A 101 -20.31 -10.65 14.30
N ASN A 102 -21.58 -11.07 14.11
CA ASN A 102 -22.34 -11.74 15.16
C ASN A 102 -21.65 -13.06 15.58
N PRO A 103 -21.29 -13.23 16.87
CA PRO A 103 -20.65 -14.44 17.37
C PRO A 103 -21.47 -15.71 17.13
N GLU A 104 -22.81 -15.64 17.15
CA GLU A 104 -23.71 -16.76 16.92
C GLU A 104 -23.45 -17.47 15.58
N LEU A 105 -22.97 -16.75 14.56
CA LEU A 105 -22.61 -17.35 13.26
C LEU A 105 -21.42 -18.31 13.39
N TYR A 106 -20.48 -18.00 14.27
CA TYR A 106 -19.33 -18.86 14.54
C TYR A 106 -19.73 -20.05 15.42
N GLU A 107 -20.62 -19.83 16.40
CA GLU A 107 -21.16 -20.89 17.27
C GLU A 107 -21.98 -21.88 16.46
N ALA A 108 -22.86 -21.43 15.57
CA ALA A 108 -23.60 -22.29 14.66
C ALA A 108 -22.66 -23.14 13.78
N ALA A 109 -21.63 -22.50 13.22
CA ALA A 109 -20.63 -23.21 12.41
C ALA A 109 -19.82 -24.24 13.23
N ASP A 110 -19.61 -23.99 14.54
CA ASP A 110 -18.97 -24.96 15.43
C ASP A 110 -19.88 -26.19 15.71
N ILE A 111 -21.18 -25.97 15.88
CA ILE A 111 -22.18 -27.05 16.04
C ILE A 111 -22.22 -27.93 14.78
N ASP A 112 -22.12 -27.27 13.58
CA ASP A 112 -22.06 -27.99 12.29
C ASP A 112 -20.71 -28.69 12.03
N GLY A 113 -19.77 -28.63 12.98
CA GLY A 113 -18.46 -29.26 12.86
C GLY A 113 -17.50 -28.57 11.86
N ALA A 114 -17.71 -27.29 11.55
CA ALA A 114 -16.88 -26.56 10.60
C ALA A 114 -15.46 -26.34 11.13
N THR A 115 -14.47 -26.65 10.30
CA THR A 115 -13.06 -26.36 10.57
C THR A 115 -12.79 -24.85 10.54
N ARG A 116 -11.66 -24.41 11.13
CA ARG A 116 -11.24 -22.99 11.08
C ARG A 116 -11.20 -22.42 9.66
N MET A 117 -10.72 -23.20 8.70
CA MET A 117 -10.66 -22.78 7.30
C MET A 117 -12.06 -22.62 6.69
N GLN A 118 -12.98 -23.50 7.04
CA GLN A 118 -14.38 -23.41 6.59
C GLN A 118 -15.07 -22.18 7.21
N LYS A 119 -14.91 -21.92 8.51
CA LYS A 119 -15.40 -20.69 9.15
C LYS A 119 -14.82 -19.44 8.50
N MET A 120 -13.53 -19.40 8.20
CA MET A 120 -12.91 -18.29 7.50
C MET A 120 -13.51 -18.10 6.11
N ARG A 121 -13.72 -19.15 5.34
CA ARG A 121 -14.21 -19.09 3.96
C ARG A 121 -15.70 -18.77 3.85
N TYR A 122 -16.53 -19.33 4.72
CA TYR A 122 -17.99 -19.27 4.61
C TYR A 122 -18.65 -18.26 5.55
N VAL A 123 -17.99 -17.84 6.63
CA VAL A 123 -18.48 -16.82 7.57
C VAL A 123 -17.67 -15.53 7.45
N THR A 124 -16.37 -15.59 7.73
CA THR A 124 -15.52 -14.39 7.85
C THR A 124 -15.34 -13.66 6.53
N LEU A 125 -14.94 -14.34 5.45
CA LEU A 125 -14.69 -13.67 4.14
C LEU A 125 -15.97 -13.09 3.54
N PRO A 126 -17.13 -13.76 3.53
CA PRO A 126 -18.37 -13.14 3.08
C PRO A 126 -18.78 -11.92 3.91
N ALA A 127 -18.62 -11.94 5.23
CA ALA A 127 -18.89 -10.78 6.09
C ALA A 127 -17.97 -9.59 5.80
N LEU A 128 -16.70 -9.84 5.46
CA LEU A 128 -15.73 -8.80 5.08
C LEU A 128 -15.94 -8.25 3.67
N ALA A 129 -16.74 -8.89 2.85
CA ALA A 129 -16.81 -8.60 1.42
C ALA A 129 -17.21 -7.14 1.10
N ASN A 130 -18.13 -6.56 1.87
CA ASN A 130 -18.52 -5.16 1.70
C ASN A 130 -17.37 -4.21 2.06
N THR A 131 -16.65 -4.49 3.13
CA THR A 131 -15.48 -3.71 3.55
C THR A 131 -14.35 -3.82 2.52
N ILE A 132 -14.10 -4.99 1.94
CA ILE A 132 -13.11 -5.19 0.88
C ILE A 132 -13.42 -4.26 -0.31
N ILE A 133 -14.67 -4.22 -0.77
CA ILE A 133 -15.07 -3.37 -1.88
C ILE A 133 -14.95 -1.89 -1.53
N THR A 134 -15.39 -1.49 -0.34
CA THR A 134 -15.29 -0.10 0.12
C THR A 134 -13.82 0.35 0.15
N VAL A 135 -12.94 -0.45 0.75
CA VAL A 135 -11.51 -0.14 0.81
C VAL A 135 -10.88 -0.12 -0.59
N LEU A 136 -11.29 -1.02 -1.48
CA LEU A 136 -10.82 -1.04 -2.87
C LEU A 136 -11.20 0.24 -3.62
N ILE A 137 -12.44 0.69 -3.52
CA ILE A 137 -12.90 1.94 -4.17
C ILE A 137 -12.15 3.16 -3.61
N LEU A 138 -11.97 3.22 -2.28
CA LEU A 138 -11.20 4.29 -1.64
C LEU A 138 -9.74 4.31 -2.09
N ASN A 139 -9.11 3.15 -2.24
CA ASN A 139 -7.74 3.06 -2.73
C ASN A 139 -7.64 3.43 -4.22
N LEU A 140 -8.61 3.09 -5.04
CA LEU A 140 -8.65 3.54 -6.45
C LEU A 140 -8.73 5.06 -6.56
N ALA A 141 -9.50 5.72 -5.69
CA ALA A 141 -9.55 7.18 -5.63
C ALA A 141 -8.17 7.79 -5.26
N LYS A 142 -7.38 7.11 -4.42
CA LYS A 142 -6.03 7.55 -4.03
C LYS A 142 -4.99 7.34 -5.12
N VAL A 143 -5.11 6.30 -5.95
CA VAL A 143 -4.08 5.94 -6.96
C VAL A 143 -3.77 7.11 -7.90
N MET A 144 -4.79 7.84 -8.37
CA MET A 144 -4.59 8.99 -9.25
C MET A 144 -3.94 10.20 -8.54
N ASN A 145 -3.94 10.21 -7.20
CA ASN A 145 -3.41 11.31 -6.39
C ASN A 145 -2.07 10.98 -5.72
N MET A 146 -1.41 9.90 -6.15
CA MET A 146 -0.06 9.58 -5.67
C MET A 146 0.91 10.69 -6.10
N PHE A 147 1.52 11.35 -5.11
CA PHE A 147 2.55 12.35 -5.31
C PHE A 147 3.70 12.13 -4.33
N GLU A 148 3.46 12.33 -3.03
CA GLU A 148 4.49 12.39 -1.99
C GLU A 148 5.35 11.11 -1.96
N SER A 149 4.72 9.94 -1.99
CA SER A 149 5.42 8.65 -1.95
C SER A 149 6.39 8.45 -3.11
N VAL A 150 6.01 8.90 -4.31
CA VAL A 150 6.86 8.84 -5.50
C VAL A 150 7.91 9.92 -5.44
N PHE A 151 7.50 11.16 -5.10
CA PHE A 151 8.35 12.35 -5.11
C PHE A 151 9.59 12.23 -4.21
N VAL A 152 9.46 11.60 -3.05
CA VAL A 152 10.59 11.44 -2.10
C VAL A 152 11.51 10.27 -2.44
N LEU A 153 11.04 9.31 -3.25
CA LEU A 153 11.79 8.09 -3.60
C LEU A 153 12.34 8.10 -5.04
N TYR A 154 11.86 8.99 -5.92
CA TYR A 154 12.30 9.02 -7.30
C TYR A 154 13.60 9.82 -7.45
N ASN A 155 14.32 9.57 -8.54
CA ASN A 155 15.50 10.32 -8.97
C ASN A 155 15.62 10.28 -10.49
N ASN A 156 16.55 11.06 -11.05
CA ASN A 156 16.70 11.21 -12.50
C ASN A 156 16.95 9.89 -13.25
N ALA A 157 17.60 8.91 -12.61
CA ALA A 157 17.93 7.62 -13.24
C ALA A 157 16.69 6.73 -13.46
N VAL A 158 15.61 6.95 -12.71
CA VAL A 158 14.42 6.11 -12.71
C VAL A 158 13.14 6.81 -13.18
N TYR A 159 13.20 8.02 -13.71
CA TYR A 159 12.01 8.73 -14.21
C TYR A 159 11.18 7.90 -15.21
N SER A 160 11.82 7.13 -16.08
CA SER A 160 11.12 6.29 -17.06
C SER A 160 10.18 5.26 -16.45
N VAL A 161 10.39 4.88 -15.18
CA VAL A 161 9.63 3.84 -14.47
C VAL A 161 8.89 4.34 -13.24
N SER A 162 9.28 5.52 -12.71
CA SER A 162 8.75 6.07 -11.46
C SER A 162 7.76 7.21 -11.65
N ASP A 163 7.82 7.89 -12.80
CA ASP A 163 7.03 9.10 -13.02
C ASP A 163 5.52 8.82 -13.02
N VAL A 164 4.79 9.65 -12.33
CA VAL A 164 3.33 9.64 -12.29
C VAL A 164 2.78 11.00 -12.70
N ILE A 165 1.50 11.08 -13.05
CA ILE A 165 0.89 12.34 -13.52
C ILE A 165 1.12 13.48 -12.54
N SER A 166 1.06 13.22 -11.23
CA SER A 166 1.25 14.26 -10.21
C SER A 166 2.69 14.76 -10.15
N THR A 167 3.71 13.91 -10.29
CA THR A 167 5.12 14.32 -10.34
C THR A 167 5.47 14.99 -11.67
N TYR A 168 4.85 14.56 -12.75
CA TYR A 168 4.94 15.22 -14.05
C TYR A 168 4.39 16.66 -13.99
N ILE A 169 3.18 16.85 -13.44
CA ILE A 169 2.60 18.21 -13.24
C ILE A 169 3.54 19.08 -12.41
N TYR A 170 4.06 18.55 -11.31
CA TYR A 170 4.99 19.26 -10.44
C TYR A 170 6.23 19.73 -11.23
N ARG A 171 6.83 18.85 -12.01
CA ARG A 171 8.01 19.17 -12.84
C ARG A 171 7.72 20.26 -13.86
N GLN A 172 6.58 20.16 -14.57
CA GLN A 172 6.15 21.14 -15.57
C GLN A 172 5.81 22.50 -14.96
N THR A 173 5.48 22.53 -13.67
CA THR A 173 5.07 23.75 -12.98
C THR A 173 6.23 24.44 -12.27
N PHE A 174 7.14 23.65 -11.65
CA PHE A 174 8.13 24.20 -10.72
C PHE A 174 9.59 23.89 -11.08
N ALA A 175 9.85 22.92 -11.95
CA ALA A 175 11.21 22.46 -12.23
C ALA A 175 11.73 22.86 -13.62
N ILE A 176 10.98 23.64 -14.39
CA ILE A 176 11.40 24.17 -15.71
C ILE A 176 11.49 25.69 -15.69
N ALA A 177 12.38 26.23 -16.52
CA ALA A 177 12.64 27.69 -16.57
C ALA A 177 11.44 28.52 -17.04
N LEU A 178 10.58 27.96 -17.89
CA LEU A 178 9.38 28.63 -18.41
C LEU A 178 8.15 27.75 -18.12
N PRO A 179 7.53 27.88 -16.93
CA PRO A 179 6.39 27.08 -16.54
C PRO A 179 5.16 27.35 -17.44
N ASN A 180 4.53 26.28 -17.89
CA ASN A 180 3.24 26.34 -18.58
C ASN A 180 2.10 26.00 -17.63
N TYR A 181 1.64 26.99 -16.87
CA TYR A 181 0.58 26.80 -15.88
C TYR A 181 -0.74 26.36 -16.52
N GLY A 182 -1.08 26.86 -17.71
CA GLY A 182 -2.29 26.44 -18.43
C GLY A 182 -2.27 24.97 -18.77
N TYR A 183 -1.16 24.49 -19.31
CA TYR A 183 -0.98 23.06 -19.61
C TYR A 183 -1.00 22.19 -18.34
N SER A 184 -0.28 22.58 -17.30
CA SER A 184 -0.25 21.87 -16.03
C SER A 184 -1.64 21.76 -15.39
N THR A 185 -2.42 22.86 -15.45
CA THR A 185 -3.81 22.88 -14.97
C THR A 185 -4.71 21.95 -15.80
N ALA A 186 -4.57 21.96 -17.12
CA ALA A 186 -5.34 21.08 -18.00
C ALA A 186 -5.06 19.59 -17.70
N VAL A 187 -3.79 19.22 -17.53
CA VAL A 187 -3.41 17.85 -17.14
C VAL A 187 -3.96 17.49 -15.75
N GLY A 188 -3.95 18.42 -14.81
CA GLY A 188 -4.50 18.25 -13.47
C GLY A 188 -6.02 18.03 -13.49
N LEU A 189 -6.76 18.80 -14.29
CA LEU A 189 -8.19 18.63 -14.50
C LEU A 189 -8.52 17.28 -15.15
N PHE A 190 -7.78 16.93 -16.20
CA PHE A 190 -7.92 15.62 -16.84
C PHE A 190 -7.70 14.47 -15.85
N LYS A 191 -6.63 14.53 -15.05
CA LYS A 191 -6.36 13.55 -13.98
C LYS A 191 -7.55 13.42 -13.02
N SER A 192 -8.12 14.55 -12.58
CA SER A 192 -9.24 14.58 -11.64
C SER A 192 -10.52 14.00 -12.27
N LEU A 193 -10.77 14.30 -13.54
CA LEU A 193 -11.88 13.74 -14.30
C LEU A 193 -11.77 12.23 -14.43
N VAL A 194 -10.60 11.72 -14.82
CA VAL A 194 -10.34 10.27 -14.90
C VAL A 194 -10.52 9.60 -13.54
N GLY A 195 -10.01 10.20 -12.46
CA GLY A 195 -10.20 9.70 -11.09
C GLY A 195 -11.67 9.62 -10.71
N CYS A 196 -12.46 10.66 -11.01
CA CYS A 196 -13.90 10.68 -10.77
C CYS A 196 -14.62 9.54 -11.54
N VAL A 197 -14.34 9.42 -12.84
CA VAL A 197 -14.93 8.37 -13.68
C VAL A 197 -14.60 6.98 -13.15
N LEU A 198 -13.36 6.71 -12.76
CA LEU A 198 -12.95 5.43 -12.17
C LEU A 198 -13.74 5.11 -10.90
N VAL A 199 -13.88 6.08 -9.98
CA VAL A 199 -14.66 5.89 -8.75
C VAL A 199 -16.13 5.60 -9.05
N LEU A 200 -16.74 6.34 -9.99
CA LEU A 200 -18.13 6.14 -10.39
C LEU A 200 -18.36 4.76 -11.01
N ILE A 201 -17.46 4.32 -11.91
CA ILE A 201 -17.52 2.99 -12.52
C ILE A 201 -17.43 1.90 -11.45
N CYS A 202 -16.47 2.00 -10.53
CA CYS A 202 -16.30 1.01 -9.46
C CYS A 202 -17.50 0.99 -8.51
N ASN A 203 -18.06 2.16 -8.18
CA ASN A 203 -19.24 2.26 -7.35
C ASN A 203 -20.48 1.65 -8.05
N TRP A 204 -20.65 1.93 -9.34
CA TRP A 204 -21.73 1.32 -10.14
C TRP A 204 -21.58 -0.20 -10.22
N ALA A 205 -20.38 -0.70 -10.48
CA ALA A 205 -20.10 -2.14 -10.50
C ALA A 205 -20.38 -2.81 -9.15
N SER A 206 -20.04 -2.14 -8.04
CA SER A 206 -20.34 -2.59 -6.69
C SER A 206 -21.86 -2.66 -6.43
N LYS A 207 -22.59 -1.62 -6.81
CA LYS A 207 -24.08 -1.59 -6.70
C LYS A 207 -24.71 -2.74 -7.49
N LYS A 208 -24.24 -2.99 -8.71
CA LYS A 208 -24.80 -4.03 -9.59
C LYS A 208 -24.53 -5.45 -9.07
N THR A 209 -23.38 -5.69 -8.47
CA THR A 209 -22.97 -7.04 -8.01
C THR A 209 -23.45 -7.38 -6.62
N ARG A 210 -23.61 -6.39 -5.74
CA ARG A 210 -23.90 -6.63 -4.30
C ARG A 210 -25.04 -5.77 -3.75
N GLY A 211 -25.73 -4.98 -4.57
CA GLY A 211 -26.84 -4.12 -4.15
C GLY A 211 -26.45 -2.95 -3.25
N ARG A 212 -25.16 -2.73 -2.99
CA ARG A 212 -24.64 -1.64 -2.15
C ARG A 212 -23.47 -0.93 -2.83
N GLY A 213 -23.51 0.42 -2.84
CA GLY A 213 -22.43 1.30 -3.23
C GLY A 213 -21.99 2.16 -2.04
N ILE A 214 -21.00 3.02 -2.25
CA ILE A 214 -20.55 4.02 -1.26
C ILE A 214 -21.28 5.33 -1.46
N VAL A 215 -21.70 5.62 -2.69
CA VAL A 215 -22.43 6.82 -3.11
C VAL A 215 -23.74 6.39 -3.77
#